data_b49546face4fcb25b01379db4f32392c
#
_entry.id   b49546face4fcb25b01379db4f32392c
#
_cell.length_a   1.000
_cell.length_b   1.000
_cell.length_c   1.000
_cell.angle_alpha   90.00
_cell.angle_beta   90.00
_cell.angle_gamma   90.00
#
_symmetry.space_group_name_H-M   'P 1'
#
loop_
_entity.id
_entity.type
_entity.pdbx_description
1 polymer ?
#
loop_
_entity_poly.entity_id
_entity_poly.type
_entity_poly.pdbx_seq_one_letter_code
_entity_poly.pdbx_strand_id
1 'polypeptide(L)'
;MGRAAEMLGTTPAFLRTIGEARLITPLRSAGGHRRYSRYQLRIAARARELVDGGTPVDAACRIVALEDQLEEALKLNEEMRLRRGAS
;
A
#
# COMPACT_ATOMS: atom_id res chain seq x y z
N MET A 1 14.00 -7.66 -2.11
CA MET A 1 13.77 -6.19 -2.18
C MET A 1 13.91 -5.65 -3.58
N GLY A 2 15.06 -5.81 -4.22
CA GLY A 2 15.29 -5.25 -5.55
C GLY A 2 14.28 -5.69 -6.61
N ARG A 3 13.88 -6.95 -6.58
CA ARG A 3 12.94 -7.50 -7.55
C ARG A 3 11.54 -6.86 -7.45
N ALA A 4 11.05 -6.67 -6.23
CA ALA A 4 9.77 -6.02 -6.01
C ALA A 4 9.81 -4.56 -6.47
N ALA A 5 10.90 -3.87 -6.16
CA ALA A 5 11.09 -2.48 -6.58
C ALA A 5 11.15 -2.36 -8.10
N GLU A 6 11.85 -3.28 -8.77
CA GLU A 6 11.94 -3.30 -10.23
C GLU A 6 10.57 -3.50 -10.89
N MET A 7 9.78 -4.42 -10.36
CA MET A 7 8.44 -4.71 -10.91
C MET A 7 7.52 -3.51 -10.87
N LEU A 8 7.65 -2.64 -9.87
CA LEU A 8 6.78 -1.49 -9.68
C LEU A 8 7.44 -0.16 -10.04
N GLY A 9 8.69 -0.18 -10.50
CA GLY A 9 9.42 1.05 -10.78
C GLY A 9 9.79 1.83 -9.52
N THR A 10 9.75 1.20 -8.35
CA THR A 10 10.16 1.82 -7.10
C THR A 10 11.57 1.39 -6.72
N THR A 11 12.19 2.11 -5.77
CA THR A 11 13.52 1.77 -5.30
C THR A 11 13.45 1.12 -3.92
N PRO A 12 14.45 0.28 -3.55
CA PRO A 12 14.50 -0.26 -2.19
C PRO A 12 14.52 0.82 -1.12
N ALA A 13 15.19 1.95 -1.40
CA ALA A 13 15.22 3.08 -0.49
C ALA A 13 13.81 3.66 -0.26
N PHE A 14 13.01 3.76 -1.32
CA PHE A 14 11.63 4.25 -1.21
C PHE A 14 10.77 3.29 -0.40
N LEU A 15 10.88 1.98 -0.66
CA LEU A 15 10.15 0.97 0.12
C LEU A 15 10.50 1.05 1.59
N ARG A 16 11.77 1.29 1.91
CA ARG A 16 12.22 1.45 3.29
C ARG A 16 11.61 2.71 3.92
N THR A 17 11.58 3.80 3.18
CA THR A 17 11.01 5.07 3.66
C THR A 17 9.54 4.94 4.01
N ILE A 18 8.74 4.33 3.13
CA ILE A 18 7.31 4.14 3.41
C ILE A 18 7.07 3.09 4.49
N GLY A 19 8.00 2.15 4.67
CA GLY A 19 7.97 1.21 5.77
C GLY A 19 8.18 1.91 7.11
N GLU A 20 9.10 2.86 7.16
CA GLU A 20 9.34 3.67 8.35
C GLU A 20 8.13 4.55 8.69
N ALA A 21 7.41 5.01 7.67
CA ALA A 21 6.16 5.76 7.84
C ALA A 21 4.98 4.84 8.17
N ARG A 22 5.22 3.54 8.30
CA ARG A 22 4.23 2.51 8.65
C ARG A 22 3.10 2.35 7.63
N LEU A 23 3.32 2.77 6.40
CA LEU A 23 2.35 2.55 5.33
C LEU A 23 2.32 1.08 4.94
N ILE A 24 3.48 0.44 4.90
CA ILE A 24 3.62 -0.99 4.64
C ILE A 24 4.46 -1.63 5.74
N THR A 25 4.17 -2.89 6.03
CA THR A 25 4.94 -3.67 7.00
C THR A 25 5.41 -4.94 6.32
N PRO A 26 6.73 -5.09 6.08
CA PRO A 26 7.22 -6.29 5.42
C PRO A 26 7.13 -7.50 6.35
N LEU A 27 6.76 -8.63 5.77
CA LEU A 27 6.86 -9.92 6.45
C LEU A 27 8.30 -10.42 6.29
N ARG A 28 8.86 -10.94 7.36
CA ARG A 28 10.21 -11.50 7.31
C ARG A 28 10.13 -13.01 7.16
N SER A 29 10.91 -13.55 6.19
CA SER A 29 11.07 -14.98 6.06
C SER A 29 11.96 -15.52 7.18
N ALA A 30 12.09 -16.85 7.27
CA ALA A 30 12.96 -17.50 8.23
C ALA A 30 14.42 -17.04 8.13
N GLY A 31 14.85 -16.60 6.95
CA GLY A 31 16.20 -16.07 6.75
C GLY A 31 16.34 -14.57 7.00
N GLY A 32 15.30 -13.91 7.51
CA GLY A 32 15.34 -12.49 7.81
C GLY A 32 15.12 -11.58 6.59
N HIS A 33 14.81 -12.12 5.44
CA HIS A 33 14.55 -11.34 4.24
C HIS A 33 13.17 -10.67 4.31
N ARG A 34 13.09 -9.43 3.82
CA ARG A 34 11.84 -8.70 3.79
C ARG A 34 10.98 -9.20 2.64
N ARG A 35 9.69 -9.42 2.92
CA ARG A 35 8.70 -9.81 1.92
C ARG A 35 7.52 -8.85 1.96
N TYR A 36 7.02 -8.53 0.79
CA TYR A 36 5.85 -7.66 0.63
C TYR A 36 4.77 -8.39 -0.15
N SER A 37 3.52 -8.26 0.30
CA SER A 37 2.37 -8.80 -0.43
C SER A 37 2.11 -7.94 -1.69
N ARG A 38 1.36 -8.51 -2.63
CA ARG A 38 0.95 -7.76 -3.82
C ARG A 38 0.16 -6.50 -3.45
N TYR A 39 -0.66 -6.62 -2.42
CA TYR A 39 -1.42 -5.50 -1.88
C TYR A 39 -0.49 -4.38 -1.40
N GLN A 40 0.51 -4.74 -0.59
CA GLN A 40 1.48 -3.77 -0.09
C GLN A 40 2.28 -3.12 -1.22
N LEU A 41 2.62 -3.90 -2.24
CA LEU A 41 3.35 -3.37 -3.40
C LEU A 41 2.49 -2.40 -4.21
N ARG A 42 1.18 -2.64 -4.32
CA ARG A 42 0.27 -1.70 -4.97
C ARG A 42 0.15 -0.39 -4.19
N ILE A 43 0.10 -0.48 -2.86
CA ILE A 43 0.12 0.69 -1.98
C ILE A 43 1.41 1.49 -2.19
N ALA A 44 2.54 0.80 -2.25
CA ALA A 44 3.83 1.44 -2.49
C ALA A 44 3.88 2.14 -3.85
N ALA A 45 3.36 1.50 -4.90
CA ALA A 45 3.31 2.07 -6.23
C ALA A 45 2.44 3.34 -6.26
N ARG A 46 1.31 3.33 -5.56
CA ARG A 46 0.43 4.50 -5.47
C ARG A 46 1.13 5.65 -4.75
N ALA A 47 1.81 5.36 -3.65
CA ALA A 47 2.59 6.37 -2.93
C ALA A 47 3.68 6.95 -3.83
N ARG A 48 4.34 6.11 -4.63
CA ARG A 48 5.37 6.55 -5.57
C ARG A 48 4.81 7.51 -6.62
N GLU A 49 3.63 7.22 -7.16
CA GLU A 49 2.98 8.13 -8.11
C GLU A 49 2.77 9.51 -7.52
N LEU A 50 2.31 9.57 -6.27
CA LEU A 50 2.07 10.85 -5.60
C LEU A 50 3.37 11.62 -5.37
N VAL A 51 4.41 10.93 -4.94
CA VAL A 51 5.73 11.54 -4.73
C VAL A 51 6.31 12.06 -6.04
N ASP A 52 6.19 11.28 -7.11
CA ASP A 52 6.67 11.68 -8.43
C ASP A 52 5.89 12.90 -8.96
N GLY A 53 4.64 13.05 -8.56
CA GLY A 53 3.82 14.21 -8.89
C GLY A 53 4.08 15.45 -8.03
N GLY A 54 5.03 15.36 -7.09
CA GLY A 54 5.42 16.49 -6.24
C GLY A 54 4.86 16.45 -4.81
N THR A 55 4.13 15.40 -4.43
CA THR A 55 3.60 15.27 -3.08
C THR A 55 4.72 14.83 -2.12
N PRO A 56 4.89 15.50 -0.96
CA PRO A 56 5.85 15.04 0.04
C PRO A 56 5.54 13.62 0.51
N VAL A 57 6.56 12.86 0.86
CA VAL A 57 6.40 11.44 1.24
C VAL A 57 5.39 11.27 2.38
N ASP A 58 5.47 12.08 3.41
CA ASP A 58 4.55 11.97 4.56
C ASP A 58 3.09 12.18 4.13
N ALA A 59 2.86 13.19 3.30
CA ALA A 59 1.52 13.46 2.77
C ALA A 59 1.05 12.34 1.84
N ALA A 60 1.94 11.82 1.00
CA ALA A 60 1.63 10.71 0.11
C ALA A 60 1.19 9.47 0.91
N CYS A 61 1.90 9.16 1.99
CA CYS A 61 1.54 8.03 2.85
C CYS A 61 0.17 8.21 3.49
N ARG A 62 -0.15 9.43 3.96
CA ARG A 62 -1.47 9.72 4.53
C ARG A 62 -2.58 9.58 3.49
N ILE A 63 -2.35 10.11 2.29
CA ILE A 63 -3.33 10.02 1.20
C ILE A 63 -3.61 8.57 0.87
N VAL A 64 -2.58 7.76 0.69
CA VAL A 64 -2.74 6.35 0.33
C VAL A 64 -3.44 5.57 1.44
N ALA A 65 -3.09 5.84 2.71
CA ALA A 65 -3.75 5.20 3.84
C ALA A 65 -5.25 5.54 3.87
N LEU A 66 -5.60 6.80 3.61
CA LEU A 66 -7.00 7.23 3.58
C LEU A 66 -7.74 6.64 2.38
N GLU A 67 -7.12 6.58 1.22
CA GLU A 67 -7.70 5.93 0.03
C GLU A 67 -8.00 4.46 0.31
N ASP A 68 -7.08 3.78 0.98
CA ASP A 68 -7.24 2.39 1.34
C ASP A 68 -8.39 2.17 2.32
N GLN A 69 -8.50 3.02 3.34
CA GLN A 69 -9.60 2.97 4.29
C GLN A 69 -10.95 3.24 3.63
N LEU A 70 -10.99 4.19 2.71
CA LEU A 70 -12.22 4.50 1.96
C LEU A 70 -12.64 3.32 1.10
N GLU A 71 -11.71 2.72 0.38
CA GLU A 71 -11.98 1.56 -0.47
C GLU A 71 -12.53 0.40 0.37
N GLU A 72 -11.94 0.15 1.54
CA GLU A 72 -12.40 -0.87 2.47
C GLU A 72 -13.81 -0.60 2.95
N ALA A 73 -14.10 0.65 3.34
CA ALA A 73 -15.44 1.05 3.79
C ALA A 73 -16.48 0.90 2.70
N LEU A 74 -16.15 1.29 1.47
CA LEU A 74 -17.07 1.15 0.33
C LEU A 74 -17.35 -0.31 0.02
N LYS A 75 -16.35 -1.15 0.12
CA LYS A 75 -16.48 -2.59 -0.08
C LYS A 75 -17.40 -3.21 0.97
N LEU A 76 -17.22 -2.86 2.22
CA LEU A 76 -18.09 -3.33 3.31
C LEU A 76 -19.52 -2.86 3.13
N ASN A 77 -19.73 -1.62 2.73
CA ASN A 77 -21.07 -1.09 2.45
C ASN A 77 -21.75 -1.87 1.32
N GLU A 78 -21.02 -2.18 0.26
CA GLU A 78 -21.56 -2.94 -0.86
C GLU A 78 -21.95 -4.35 -0.42
N GLU A 79 -21.13 -5.01 0.37
CA GLU A 79 -21.43 -6.33 0.91
C GLU A 79 -22.69 -6.31 1.78
N MET A 80 -22.82 -5.30 2.64
CA MET A 80 -24.00 -5.15 3.50
C MET A 80 -25.26 -4.89 2.68
N ARG A 81 -25.16 -4.07 1.63
CA ARG A 81 -26.27 -3.79 0.75
C ARG A 81 -26.74 -5.04 0.02
N LEU A 82 -25.80 -5.85 -0.46
CA LEU A 82 -26.12 -7.12 -1.13
C LEU A 82 -26.78 -8.10 -0.18
N ARG A 83 -26.35 -8.18 1.07
CA ARG A 83 -26.97 -9.02 2.08
C ARG A 83 -28.40 -8.60 2.37
N ARG A 84 -28.69 -7.31 2.45
CA ARG A 84 -30.03 -6.79 2.66
C ARG A 84 -30.93 -7.13 1.47
N GLY A 85 -30.40 -7.00 0.27
CA GLY A 85 -31.15 -7.32 -0.95
C GLY A 85 -31.44 -8.81 -1.11
N ALA A 86 -30.65 -9.66 -0.47
CA ALA A 86 -30.80 -11.12 -0.55
C ALA A 86 -31.79 -11.67 0.48
N SER A 87 -32.19 -10.90 1.48
CA SER A 87 -33.10 -11.34 2.52
C SER A 87 -34.60 -11.01 2.22
#